data_95b97a35946b712826af5fd45933b5e1
#
_entry.id   95b97a35946b712826af5fd45933b5e1
#
_cell.length_a   1.000
_cell.length_b   1.000
_cell.length_c   1.000
_cell.angle_alpha   90.00
_cell.angle_beta   90.00
_cell.angle_gamma   90.00
#
_symmetry.space_group_name_H-M   'P 1'
#
loop_
_entity.id
_entity.type
_entity.pdbx_description
1 polymer ?
#
loop_
_entity_poly.entity_id
_entity_poly.type
_entity_poly.pdbx_seq_one_letter_code
_entity_poly.pdbx_strand_id
1 'polypeptide(L)'
;QGAIESALEEYLQVFSMDVPKVVLYHQNRPRFEELIRKALVTYEATLKRNAKEVSMEYQQSVWQVPETRLYNAAMVRTTEGEIFNHALYPYFEQITASRPEQEFARWLDDKMEYVEWWYKNGDEGKQHFAVPYTDSGSRKRCFYVDFIVRLKSGTICLFDTKTKGSDADASEKNNALLDYISSYQAIGKKIVGGVLIKDEGTSNWYYPGGVIENTDNIDGWSALHLETL
;
A
#
# COMPACT_ATOMS: atom_id res chain seq x y z
N GLN A 1 -24.80 1.11 -0.93
CA GLN A 1 -26.03 0.88 -1.74
C GLN A 1 -27.09 1.92 -1.38
N GLY A 2 -27.43 2.13 -0.08
CA GLY A 2 -28.49 3.05 0.34
C GLY A 2 -28.28 4.52 -0.06
N ALA A 3 -27.04 5.03 -0.07
CA ALA A 3 -26.78 6.42 -0.44
C ALA A 3 -27.09 6.71 -1.92
N ILE A 4 -26.83 5.76 -2.83
CA ILE A 4 -27.14 5.89 -4.25
C ILE A 4 -28.65 5.79 -4.48
N GLU A 5 -29.33 4.88 -3.78
CA GLU A 5 -30.77 4.74 -3.84
C GLU A 5 -31.47 6.00 -3.35
N SER A 6 -31.04 6.57 -2.22
CA SER A 6 -31.60 7.83 -1.69
C SER A 6 -31.37 9.02 -2.63
N ALA A 7 -30.18 9.13 -3.22
CA ALA A 7 -29.89 10.19 -4.17
C ALA A 7 -30.72 10.06 -5.46
N LEU A 8 -30.97 8.84 -5.93
CA LEU A 8 -31.83 8.58 -7.08
C LEU A 8 -33.32 8.80 -6.76
N GLU A 9 -33.77 8.45 -5.57
CA GLU A 9 -35.13 8.72 -5.07
C GLU A 9 -35.42 10.22 -5.09
N GLU A 10 -34.52 11.02 -4.52
CA GLU A 10 -34.63 12.47 -4.51
C GLU A 10 -34.62 13.07 -5.94
N TYR A 11 -33.66 12.64 -6.76
CA TYR A 11 -33.49 13.15 -8.13
C TYR A 11 -34.65 12.80 -9.05
N LEU A 12 -35.15 11.55 -8.96
CA LEU A 12 -36.22 11.05 -9.80
C LEU A 12 -37.63 11.38 -9.26
N GLN A 13 -37.70 11.82 -8.00
CA GLN A 13 -38.99 12.08 -7.28
C GLN A 13 -39.92 10.86 -7.31
N VAL A 14 -39.36 9.68 -7.10
CA VAL A 14 -40.10 8.41 -7.03
C VAL A 14 -39.82 7.72 -5.69
N PHE A 15 -40.66 6.78 -5.29
CA PHE A 15 -40.39 5.98 -4.10
C PHE A 15 -39.19 5.04 -4.33
N SER A 16 -38.44 4.80 -3.25
CA SER A 16 -37.23 3.94 -3.27
C SER A 16 -37.45 2.61 -3.95
N MET A 17 -38.60 1.95 -3.72
CA MET A 17 -38.99 0.69 -4.37
C MET A 17 -39.19 0.79 -5.89
N ASP A 18 -39.38 1.98 -6.42
CA ASP A 18 -39.60 2.21 -7.85
C ASP A 18 -38.32 2.65 -8.57
N VAL A 19 -37.28 3.06 -7.84
CA VAL A 19 -35.98 3.43 -8.42
C VAL A 19 -35.42 2.34 -9.34
N PRO A 20 -35.36 1.05 -8.96
CA PRO A 20 -34.88 0.00 -9.85
C PRO A 20 -35.72 -0.14 -11.12
N LYS A 21 -37.05 0.03 -11.01
CA LYS A 21 -37.94 -0.06 -12.18
C LYS A 21 -37.68 1.05 -13.18
N VAL A 22 -37.46 2.29 -12.69
CA VAL A 22 -37.16 3.45 -13.54
C VAL A 22 -35.78 3.29 -14.18
N VAL A 23 -34.77 2.88 -13.39
CA VAL A 23 -33.38 2.74 -13.88
C VAL A 23 -33.25 1.61 -14.90
N LEU A 24 -33.92 0.45 -14.66
CA LEU A 24 -33.83 -0.72 -15.50
C LEU A 24 -34.78 -0.68 -16.70
N TYR A 25 -35.68 0.30 -16.77
CA TYR A 25 -36.55 0.43 -17.93
C TYR A 25 -35.74 0.68 -19.21
N HIS A 26 -36.00 -0.14 -20.23
CA HIS A 26 -35.15 -0.24 -21.42
C HIS A 26 -34.89 1.10 -22.13
N GLN A 27 -35.82 2.05 -22.09
CA GLN A 27 -35.65 3.37 -22.68
C GLN A 27 -34.78 4.31 -21.81
N ASN A 28 -34.72 4.09 -20.51
CA ASN A 28 -33.95 4.90 -19.57
C ASN A 28 -32.51 4.39 -19.40
N ARG A 29 -32.31 3.10 -19.57
CA ARG A 29 -31.03 2.43 -19.35
C ARG A 29 -29.84 3.12 -20.04
N PRO A 30 -29.88 3.53 -21.34
CA PRO A 30 -28.75 4.19 -21.98
C PRO A 30 -28.37 5.53 -21.31
N ARG A 31 -29.38 6.26 -20.78
CA ARG A 31 -29.13 7.52 -20.05
C ARG A 31 -28.42 7.27 -18.74
N PHE A 32 -28.82 6.27 -17.97
CA PHE A 32 -28.14 5.92 -16.73
C PHE A 32 -26.73 5.39 -16.97
N GLU A 33 -26.52 4.58 -18.00
CA GLU A 33 -25.20 4.11 -18.39
C GLU A 33 -24.27 5.27 -18.79
N GLU A 34 -24.78 6.28 -19.49
CA GLU A 34 -24.01 7.48 -19.81
C GLU A 34 -23.66 8.30 -18.57
N LEU A 35 -24.61 8.49 -17.65
CA LEU A 35 -24.38 9.21 -16.39
C LEU A 35 -23.36 8.50 -15.51
N ILE A 36 -23.47 7.17 -15.38
CA ILE A 36 -22.50 6.35 -14.64
C ILE A 36 -21.11 6.49 -15.26
N ARG A 37 -21.00 6.43 -16.59
CA ARG A 37 -19.71 6.61 -17.28
C ARG A 37 -19.11 7.98 -17.01
N LYS A 38 -19.91 9.05 -17.07
CA LYS A 38 -19.47 10.41 -16.73
C LYS A 38 -19.03 10.53 -15.27
N ALA A 39 -19.80 9.92 -14.35
CA ALA A 39 -19.45 9.90 -12.93
C ALA A 39 -18.13 9.16 -12.68
N LEU A 40 -17.89 8.03 -13.33
CA LEU A 40 -16.64 7.29 -13.24
C LEU A 40 -15.45 8.12 -13.75
N VAL A 41 -15.57 8.77 -14.91
CA VAL A 41 -14.53 9.66 -15.44
C VAL A 41 -14.23 10.81 -14.47
N THR A 42 -15.26 11.40 -13.88
CA THR A 42 -15.10 12.49 -12.90
C THR A 42 -14.46 11.98 -11.61
N TYR A 43 -14.85 10.80 -11.15
CA TYR A 43 -14.26 10.14 -9.97
C TYR A 43 -12.78 9.83 -10.19
N GLU A 44 -12.42 9.23 -11.33
CA GLU A 44 -11.02 8.98 -11.69
C GLU A 44 -10.19 10.26 -11.77
N ALA A 45 -10.76 11.33 -12.37
CA ALA A 45 -10.09 12.64 -12.43
C ALA A 45 -9.89 13.23 -11.02
N THR A 46 -10.87 13.04 -10.12
CA THR A 46 -10.78 13.48 -8.72
C THR A 46 -9.74 12.66 -7.95
N LEU A 47 -9.71 11.35 -8.14
CA LEU A 47 -8.67 10.49 -7.55
C LEU A 47 -7.28 10.91 -8.00
N LYS A 48 -7.09 11.17 -9.31
CA LYS A 48 -5.80 11.64 -9.84
C LYS A 48 -5.40 13.00 -9.27
N ARG A 49 -6.35 13.93 -9.11
CA ARG A 49 -6.10 15.22 -8.47
C ARG A 49 -5.73 15.08 -7.02
N ASN A 50 -6.48 14.29 -6.24
CA ASN A 50 -6.21 14.06 -4.82
C ASN A 50 -4.86 13.36 -4.62
N ALA A 51 -4.51 12.38 -5.45
CA ALA A 51 -3.19 11.75 -5.43
C ALA A 51 -2.06 12.74 -5.71
N LYS A 52 -2.28 13.70 -6.61
CA LYS A 52 -1.32 14.78 -6.89
C LYS A 52 -1.18 15.75 -5.71
N GLU A 53 -2.29 16.15 -5.09
CA GLU A 53 -2.29 17.02 -3.91
C GLU A 53 -1.62 16.33 -2.71
N VAL A 54 -1.94 15.06 -2.45
CA VAL A 54 -1.30 14.23 -1.44
C VAL A 54 0.21 14.12 -1.71
N SER A 55 0.62 13.86 -2.95
CA SER A 55 2.04 13.81 -3.33
C SER A 55 2.78 15.12 -3.04
N MET A 56 2.14 16.27 -3.24
CA MET A 56 2.74 17.58 -2.93
C MET A 56 2.79 17.86 -1.43
N GLU A 57 1.79 17.45 -0.65
CA GLU A 57 1.78 17.57 0.81
C GLU A 57 2.81 16.65 1.48
N TYR A 58 2.99 15.43 0.98
CA TYR A 58 3.99 14.48 1.53
C TYR A 58 5.44 14.94 1.37
N GLN A 59 5.74 15.73 0.35
CA GLN A 59 7.07 16.31 0.19
C GLN A 59 7.40 17.36 1.27
N GLN A 60 6.41 17.84 2.04
CA GLN A 60 6.57 18.93 3.01
C GLN A 60 6.36 18.51 4.47
N SER A 61 5.82 17.33 4.76
CA SER A 61 5.51 16.88 6.12
C SER A 61 6.37 15.70 6.56
N VAL A 62 6.86 15.76 7.80
CA VAL A 62 7.47 14.59 8.46
C VAL A 62 6.35 13.66 8.87
N TRP A 63 6.24 12.50 8.22
CA TRP A 63 5.28 11.47 8.61
C TRP A 63 5.61 10.90 10.00
N GLN A 64 4.58 10.62 10.76
CA GLN A 64 4.67 9.96 12.06
C GLN A 64 3.73 8.76 12.09
N VAL A 65 4.14 7.72 12.79
CA VAL A 65 3.26 6.57 13.02
C VAL A 65 1.99 7.07 13.71
N PRO A 66 0.79 6.72 13.20
CA PRO A 66 -0.47 7.12 13.82
C PRO A 66 -0.56 6.66 15.28
N GLU A 67 -1.04 7.51 16.18
CA GLU A 67 -1.23 7.14 17.60
C GLU A 67 -2.32 6.06 17.77
N THR A 68 -3.29 6.03 16.86
CA THR A 68 -4.39 5.08 16.88
C THR A 68 -4.66 4.52 15.50
N ARG A 69 -5.05 3.26 15.42
CA ARG A 69 -5.49 2.60 14.19
C ARG A 69 -6.80 1.85 14.45
N LEU A 70 -7.78 2.07 13.59
CA LEU A 70 -9.02 1.32 13.59
C LEU A 70 -8.88 0.08 12.72
N TYR A 71 -9.32 -1.06 13.22
CA TYR A 71 -9.39 -2.30 12.47
C TYR A 71 -10.83 -2.74 12.31
N ASN A 72 -11.16 -3.23 11.13
CA ASN A 72 -12.41 -3.97 10.94
C ASN A 72 -12.21 -5.40 11.46
N ALA A 73 -12.89 -5.77 12.54
CA ALA A 73 -12.77 -7.08 13.17
C ALA A 73 -13.04 -8.25 12.19
N ALA A 74 -13.88 -8.03 11.16
CA ALA A 74 -14.13 -9.04 10.13
C ALA A 74 -12.96 -9.24 9.17
N MET A 75 -12.07 -8.25 9.06
CA MET A 75 -10.89 -8.27 8.19
C MET A 75 -9.63 -8.72 8.93
N VAL A 76 -9.63 -8.61 10.25
CA VAL A 76 -8.54 -9.08 11.11
C VAL A 76 -8.74 -10.58 11.37
N ARG A 77 -8.43 -11.40 10.40
CA ARG A 77 -8.30 -12.84 10.64
C ARG A 77 -6.83 -13.15 10.85
N THR A 78 -6.49 -13.42 12.10
CA THR A 78 -5.35 -14.26 12.36
C THR A 78 -5.75 -15.69 12.02
N THR A 79 -5.05 -16.35 11.11
CA THR A 79 -5.09 -17.80 11.05
C THR A 79 -4.59 -18.28 12.40
N GLU A 80 -5.50 -18.77 13.28
CA GLU A 80 -5.18 -19.34 14.60
C GLU A 80 -4.90 -18.36 15.75
N GLY A 81 -5.32 -17.09 15.67
CA GLY A 81 -5.17 -16.16 16.80
C GLY A 81 -3.74 -15.71 17.07
N GLU A 82 -2.88 -15.73 16.04
CA GLU A 82 -1.51 -15.22 16.14
C GLU A 82 -1.53 -13.73 16.49
N ILE A 83 -0.94 -13.39 17.62
CA ILE A 83 -0.63 -12.03 18.02
C ILE A 83 0.84 -11.81 17.71
N PHE A 84 1.13 -10.78 16.90
CA PHE A 84 2.49 -10.39 16.59
C PHE A 84 3.10 -9.63 17.78
N ASN A 85 4.19 -10.15 18.34
CA ASN A 85 4.78 -9.63 19.57
C ASN A 85 5.62 -8.38 19.36
N HIS A 86 6.19 -8.21 18.15
CA HIS A 86 7.02 -7.05 17.79
C HIS A 86 6.33 -6.07 16.86
N ALA A 87 5.09 -6.35 16.46
CA ALA A 87 4.28 -5.41 15.75
C ALA A 87 3.93 -4.22 16.65
N LEU A 88 4.09 -3.02 16.14
CA LEU A 88 3.68 -1.80 16.84
C LEU A 88 2.17 -1.79 17.12
N TYR A 89 1.41 -2.39 16.20
CA TYR A 89 0.01 -2.77 16.38
C TYR A 89 -0.11 -4.28 16.23
N PRO A 90 -0.65 -5.01 17.22
CA PRO A 90 -0.63 -6.47 17.24
C PRO A 90 -1.49 -7.15 16.17
N TYR A 91 -2.26 -6.37 15.44
CA TYR A 91 -3.12 -6.86 14.36
C TYR A 91 -2.93 -6.06 13.09
N PHE A 92 -3.13 -6.69 11.95
CA PHE A 92 -3.34 -6.04 10.66
C PHE A 92 -4.41 -6.81 9.86
N GLU A 93 -4.97 -6.15 8.86
CA GLU A 93 -6.04 -6.75 8.05
C GLU A 93 -5.47 -7.82 7.11
N GLN A 94 -5.46 -9.06 7.56
CA GLN A 94 -4.85 -10.17 6.81
C GLN A 94 -5.65 -10.61 5.59
N ILE A 95 -6.97 -10.33 5.54
CA ILE A 95 -7.80 -10.74 4.39
C ILE A 95 -7.37 -10.00 3.12
N THR A 96 -6.97 -8.74 3.26
CA THR A 96 -6.50 -7.90 2.15
C THR A 96 -5.00 -8.03 1.90
N ALA A 97 -4.26 -8.51 2.89
CA ALA A 97 -2.82 -8.70 2.76
C ALA A 97 -2.49 -9.83 1.79
N SER A 98 -1.57 -9.57 0.88
CA SER A 98 -1.04 -10.57 -0.04
C SER A 98 -0.28 -11.68 0.71
N ARG A 99 -0.08 -12.82 0.07
CA ARG A 99 0.72 -13.91 0.65
C ARG A 99 2.15 -13.46 1.04
N PRO A 100 2.90 -12.71 0.21
CA PRO A 100 4.21 -12.18 0.61
C PRO A 100 4.15 -11.32 1.87
N GLU A 101 3.15 -10.44 2.00
CA GLU A 101 3.01 -9.59 3.19
C GLU A 101 2.79 -10.42 4.46
N GLN A 102 1.91 -11.44 4.40
CA GLN A 102 1.65 -12.32 5.54
C GLN A 102 2.91 -13.13 5.94
N GLU A 103 3.64 -13.64 4.96
CA GLU A 103 4.88 -14.40 5.20
C GLU A 103 5.99 -13.50 5.75
N PHE A 104 6.09 -12.25 5.27
CA PHE A 104 7.09 -11.32 5.77
C PHE A 104 6.79 -10.83 7.19
N ALA A 105 5.52 -10.61 7.53
CA ALA A 105 5.12 -10.27 8.89
C ALA A 105 5.55 -11.35 9.91
N ARG A 106 5.33 -12.64 9.58
CA ARG A 106 5.79 -13.74 10.43
C ARG A 106 7.30 -13.78 10.51
N TRP A 107 7.98 -13.64 9.38
CA TRP A 107 9.43 -13.62 9.34
C TRP A 107 10.04 -12.48 10.18
N LEU A 108 9.43 -11.29 10.17
CA LEU A 108 9.85 -10.17 11.02
C LEU A 108 9.67 -10.47 12.50
N ASP A 109 8.54 -11.06 12.86
CA ASP A 109 8.23 -11.38 14.26
C ASP A 109 9.16 -12.48 14.83
N ASP A 110 9.67 -13.36 13.97
CA ASP A 110 10.68 -14.36 14.32
C ASP A 110 12.10 -13.78 14.49
N LYS A 111 12.33 -12.52 14.10
CA LYS A 111 13.63 -11.83 14.15
C LYS A 111 13.80 -10.93 15.38
N MET A 112 13.29 -11.37 16.53
CA MET A 112 13.31 -10.64 17.81
C MET A 112 14.69 -10.14 18.24
N GLU A 113 15.75 -10.82 17.85
CA GLU A 113 17.11 -10.43 18.21
C GLU A 113 17.57 -9.14 17.52
N TYR A 114 17.02 -8.83 16.31
CA TYR A 114 17.39 -7.67 15.51
C TYR A 114 16.30 -6.60 15.47
N VAL A 115 14.99 -7.00 15.49
CA VAL A 115 13.85 -6.11 15.35
C VAL A 115 13.47 -5.54 16.73
N GLU A 116 13.37 -4.21 16.81
CA GLU A 116 12.79 -3.51 17.97
C GLU A 116 11.27 -3.48 17.86
N TRP A 117 10.77 -3.03 16.71
CA TRP A 117 9.35 -3.07 16.33
C TRP A 117 9.18 -3.00 14.82
N TRP A 118 8.02 -3.42 14.35
CA TRP A 118 7.60 -3.23 12.98
C TRP A 118 6.15 -2.73 12.90
N TYR A 119 5.83 -2.04 11.83
CA TYR A 119 4.53 -1.47 11.54
C TYR A 119 4.09 -1.88 10.14
N LYS A 120 2.91 -2.55 10.04
CA LYS A 120 2.26 -2.78 8.75
C LYS A 120 1.57 -1.49 8.34
N ASN A 121 2.08 -0.89 7.27
CA ASN A 121 1.50 0.31 6.71
C ASN A 121 0.16 -0.01 6.02
N GLY A 122 -0.61 1.02 5.62
CA GLY A 122 -1.80 0.86 4.82
C GLY A 122 -1.55 1.22 3.36
N ASP A 123 -2.51 0.90 2.52
CA ASP A 123 -2.39 0.97 1.07
C ASP A 123 -2.87 2.31 0.50
N GLU A 124 -3.59 3.10 1.29
CA GLU A 124 -4.11 4.41 0.88
C GLU A 124 -4.43 5.31 2.08
N GLY A 125 -4.49 6.61 1.82
CA GLY A 125 -4.89 7.61 2.81
C GLY A 125 -3.72 8.37 3.43
N LYS A 126 -4.00 9.59 3.88
CA LYS A 126 -3.00 10.56 4.40
C LYS A 126 -2.32 10.13 5.69
N GLN A 127 -2.94 9.22 6.44
CA GLN A 127 -2.40 8.70 7.70
C GLN A 127 -1.27 7.67 7.49
N HIS A 128 -1.11 7.15 6.28
CA HIS A 128 -0.10 6.14 5.97
C HIS A 128 1.12 6.76 5.30
N PHE A 129 2.27 6.14 5.55
CA PHE A 129 3.52 6.54 4.93
C PHE A 129 3.49 6.26 3.43
N ALA A 130 3.85 7.24 2.63
CA ALA A 130 3.92 7.10 1.18
C ALA A 130 5.12 7.85 0.59
N VAL A 131 5.63 7.32 -0.53
CA VAL A 131 6.67 7.95 -1.34
C VAL A 131 6.06 8.33 -2.69
N PRO A 132 6.18 9.58 -3.13
CA PRO A 132 5.71 9.97 -4.46
C PRO A 132 6.61 9.35 -5.54
N TYR A 133 6.00 8.79 -6.58
CA TYR A 133 6.71 8.26 -7.74
C TYR A 133 6.00 8.63 -9.06
N THR A 134 6.68 8.39 -10.16
CA THR A 134 6.10 8.53 -11.49
C THR A 134 5.96 7.13 -12.09
N ASP A 135 4.72 6.73 -12.42
CA ASP A 135 4.44 5.42 -13.00
C ASP A 135 4.96 5.32 -14.46
N SER A 136 4.97 4.13 -15.02
CA SER A 136 5.36 3.84 -16.41
C SER A 136 4.57 4.64 -17.45
N GLY A 137 3.37 5.12 -17.09
CA GLY A 137 2.54 6.03 -17.90
C GLY A 137 2.82 7.52 -17.66
N SER A 138 3.92 7.90 -17.03
CA SER A 138 4.31 9.29 -16.69
C SER A 138 3.32 10.01 -15.76
N ARG A 139 2.52 9.30 -14.98
CA ARG A 139 1.58 9.87 -14.01
C ARG A 139 2.19 9.89 -12.61
N LYS A 140 2.06 10.98 -11.89
CA LYS A 140 2.45 11.07 -10.48
C LYS A 140 1.46 10.31 -9.60
N ARG A 141 2.00 9.44 -8.75
CA ARG A 141 1.27 8.59 -7.80
C ARG A 141 1.95 8.58 -6.44
N CYS A 142 1.25 8.07 -5.44
CA CYS A 142 1.83 7.72 -4.14
C CYS A 142 2.02 6.21 -4.06
N PHE A 143 3.19 5.83 -3.61
CA PHE A 143 3.57 4.46 -3.32
C PHE A 143 3.61 4.28 -1.80
N TYR A 144 2.85 3.35 -1.29
CA TYR A 144 2.77 3.00 0.13
C TYR A 144 3.59 1.75 0.36
N VAL A 145 4.73 1.87 1.07
CA VAL A 145 5.51 0.69 1.43
C VAL A 145 4.71 -0.21 2.37
N ASP A 146 4.89 -1.52 2.29
CA ASP A 146 4.14 -2.46 3.11
C ASP A 146 4.52 -2.41 4.58
N PHE A 147 5.83 -2.29 4.87
CA PHE A 147 6.36 -2.39 6.22
C PHE A 147 7.36 -1.28 6.54
N ILE A 148 7.24 -0.75 7.74
CA ILE A 148 8.23 0.13 8.37
C ILE A 148 8.77 -0.62 9.57
N VAL A 149 10.08 -0.86 9.59
CA VAL A 149 10.74 -1.67 10.63
C VAL A 149 11.79 -0.83 11.32
N ARG A 150 11.81 -0.85 12.64
CA ARG A 150 12.90 -0.31 13.43
C ARG A 150 13.76 -1.44 13.93
N LEU A 151 15.03 -1.40 13.61
CA LEU A 151 16.03 -2.33 14.15
C LEU A 151 16.58 -1.81 15.47
N LYS A 152 17.06 -2.72 16.32
CA LYS A 152 17.75 -2.39 17.58
C LYS A 152 19.04 -1.60 17.36
N SER A 153 19.62 -1.64 16.15
CA SER A 153 20.73 -0.75 15.71
C SER A 153 20.31 0.71 15.59
N GLY A 154 19.00 1.01 15.68
CA GLY A 154 18.41 2.30 15.41
C GLY A 154 18.12 2.57 13.94
N THR A 155 18.42 1.64 13.04
CA THR A 155 18.14 1.74 11.61
C THR A 155 16.63 1.61 11.36
N ILE A 156 16.08 2.46 10.49
CA ILE A 156 14.71 2.34 9.98
C ILE A 156 14.76 1.67 8.62
N CYS A 157 13.97 0.61 8.45
CA CYS A 157 13.86 -0.08 7.18
C CYS A 157 12.46 0.15 6.58
N LEU A 158 12.42 0.46 5.29
CA LEU A 158 11.21 0.66 4.50
C LEU A 158 11.12 -0.46 3.46
N PHE A 159 10.22 -1.40 3.66
CA PHE A 159 10.12 -2.59 2.82
C PHE A 159 8.77 -2.70 2.12
N ASP A 160 8.82 -3.09 0.86
CA ASP A 160 7.65 -3.41 0.04
C ASP A 160 7.78 -4.84 -0.49
N THR A 161 6.84 -5.69 -0.16
CA THR A 161 6.90 -7.10 -0.52
C THR A 161 6.19 -7.36 -1.85
N LYS A 162 6.83 -8.10 -2.73
CA LYS A 162 6.29 -8.45 -4.06
C LYS A 162 6.45 -9.93 -4.36
N THR A 163 5.55 -10.42 -5.19
CA THR A 163 5.78 -11.66 -5.94
C THR A 163 6.59 -11.31 -7.19
N LYS A 164 7.48 -12.20 -7.58
CA LYS A 164 8.30 -12.04 -8.79
C LYS A 164 7.41 -11.73 -10.00
N GLY A 165 7.71 -10.63 -10.72
CA GLY A 165 6.99 -10.19 -11.91
C GLY A 165 5.55 -9.72 -11.70
N SER A 166 5.11 -9.47 -10.45
CA SER A 166 3.70 -9.18 -10.17
C SER A 166 3.28 -7.72 -10.32
N ASP A 167 4.22 -6.78 -10.41
CA ASP A 167 3.95 -5.34 -10.40
C ASP A 167 4.73 -4.66 -11.53
N ALA A 168 4.00 -4.13 -12.51
CA ALA A 168 4.59 -3.46 -13.66
C ALA A 168 5.35 -2.16 -13.29
N ASP A 169 5.00 -1.51 -12.17
CA ASP A 169 5.63 -0.28 -11.70
C ASP A 169 6.63 -0.55 -10.54
N ALA A 170 7.02 -1.81 -10.30
CA ALA A 170 7.89 -2.15 -9.16
C ALA A 170 9.26 -1.48 -9.25
N SER A 171 9.80 -1.29 -10.45
CA SER A 171 11.07 -0.59 -10.68
C SER A 171 10.95 0.89 -10.32
N GLU A 172 9.92 1.57 -10.81
CA GLU A 172 9.68 2.98 -10.53
C GLU A 172 9.44 3.23 -9.04
N LYS A 173 8.70 2.35 -8.38
CA LYS A 173 8.47 2.40 -6.92
C LYS A 173 9.75 2.20 -6.13
N ASN A 174 10.53 1.16 -6.47
CA ASN A 174 11.82 0.91 -5.82
C ASN A 174 12.78 2.08 -5.98
N ASN A 175 12.90 2.60 -7.21
CA ASN A 175 13.83 3.68 -7.51
C ASN A 175 13.44 4.98 -6.80
N ALA A 176 12.14 5.31 -6.76
CA ALA A 176 11.65 6.44 -5.96
C ALA A 176 11.89 6.26 -4.45
N LEU A 177 11.75 5.04 -3.93
CA LEU A 177 12.05 4.73 -2.53
C LEU A 177 13.55 4.90 -2.24
N LEU A 178 14.44 4.50 -3.14
CA LEU A 178 15.88 4.70 -3.00
C LEU A 178 16.26 6.18 -3.02
N ASP A 179 15.65 7.00 -3.87
CA ASP A 179 15.83 8.44 -3.90
C ASP A 179 15.41 9.08 -2.56
N TYR A 180 14.25 8.66 -2.04
CA TYR A 180 13.79 9.08 -0.71
C TYR A 180 14.79 8.70 0.39
N ILE A 181 15.22 7.44 0.44
CA ILE A 181 16.20 6.92 1.39
C ILE A 181 17.50 7.73 1.31
N SER A 182 18.03 7.92 0.10
CA SER A 182 19.27 8.66 -0.12
C SER A 182 19.20 10.10 0.39
N SER A 183 18.05 10.75 0.25
CA SER A 183 17.86 12.12 0.77
C SER A 183 17.96 12.19 2.29
N TYR A 184 17.46 11.17 2.99
CA TYR A 184 17.55 11.09 4.46
C TYR A 184 18.93 10.64 4.95
N GLN A 185 19.59 9.75 4.21
CA GLN A 185 20.97 9.35 4.50
C GLN A 185 21.92 10.53 4.38
N ALA A 186 21.70 11.41 3.40
CA ALA A 186 22.51 12.64 3.21
C ALA A 186 22.48 13.58 4.42
N ILE A 187 21.44 13.52 5.26
CA ILE A 187 21.32 14.27 6.52
C ILE A 187 21.63 13.42 7.76
N GLY A 188 22.32 12.30 7.58
CA GLY A 188 22.82 11.45 8.67
C GLY A 188 21.79 10.52 9.31
N LYS A 189 20.63 10.27 8.67
CA LYS A 189 19.64 9.31 9.18
C LYS A 189 20.02 7.88 8.75
N LYS A 190 19.91 6.95 9.68
CA LYS A 190 20.07 5.51 9.40
C LYS A 190 18.76 4.96 8.84
N ILE A 191 18.64 4.96 7.55
CA ILE A 191 17.44 4.47 6.84
C ILE A 191 17.87 3.65 5.64
N VAL A 192 17.21 2.52 5.42
CA VAL A 192 17.43 1.60 4.30
C VAL A 192 16.10 1.05 3.80
N GLY A 193 16.07 0.36 2.68
CA GLY A 193 14.86 -0.29 2.21
C GLY A 193 14.90 -0.62 0.74
N GLY A 194 13.78 -1.11 0.25
CA GLY A 194 13.57 -1.50 -1.13
C GLY A 194 12.44 -2.50 -1.29
N VAL A 195 12.23 -2.91 -2.51
CA VAL A 195 11.32 -4.02 -2.84
C VAL A 195 11.95 -5.33 -2.37
N LEU A 196 11.14 -6.18 -1.75
CA LEU A 196 11.53 -7.51 -1.27
C LEU A 196 10.82 -8.60 -2.07
N ILE A 197 11.56 -9.59 -2.50
CA ILE A 197 11.04 -10.80 -3.13
C ILE A 197 11.51 -12.01 -2.33
N LYS A 198 10.57 -12.90 -1.99
CA LYS A 198 10.89 -14.19 -1.41
C LYS A 198 11.26 -15.18 -2.52
N ASP A 199 12.42 -15.79 -2.39
CA ASP A 199 12.78 -16.91 -3.25
C ASP A 199 12.16 -18.20 -2.72
N GLU A 200 11.36 -18.86 -3.55
CA GLU A 200 10.65 -20.09 -3.18
C GLU A 200 11.62 -21.27 -2.94
N GLY A 201 12.76 -21.27 -3.59
CA GLY A 201 13.76 -22.34 -3.47
C GLY A 201 14.51 -22.33 -2.16
N THR A 202 14.87 -21.15 -1.66
CA THR A 202 15.65 -20.97 -0.42
C THR A 202 14.84 -20.49 0.76
N SER A 203 13.61 -20.04 0.54
CA SER A 203 12.74 -19.37 1.53
C SER A 203 13.34 -18.08 2.11
N ASN A 204 14.41 -17.55 1.52
CA ASN A 204 15.02 -16.30 1.92
C ASN A 204 14.33 -15.10 1.24
N TRP A 205 14.37 -13.97 1.90
CA TRP A 205 14.00 -12.69 1.32
C TRP A 205 15.22 -12.06 0.65
N TYR A 206 15.02 -11.53 -0.55
CA TYR A 206 16.05 -10.85 -1.33
C TYR A 206 15.64 -9.40 -1.59
N TYR A 207 16.62 -8.51 -1.63
CA TYR A 207 16.42 -7.12 -1.99
C TYR A 207 17.53 -6.67 -2.97
N PRO A 208 17.24 -5.70 -3.85
CA PRO A 208 18.17 -5.35 -4.93
C PRO A 208 19.40 -4.57 -4.46
N GLY A 209 19.33 -3.90 -3.30
CA GLY A 209 20.41 -3.03 -2.82
C GLY A 209 20.70 -1.80 -3.70
N GLY A 210 19.97 -1.61 -4.78
CA GLY A 210 20.15 -0.53 -5.74
C GLY A 210 18.97 -0.39 -6.71
N VAL A 211 19.19 0.40 -7.77
CA VAL A 211 18.22 0.62 -8.86
C VAL A 211 17.93 -0.67 -9.60
N ILE A 212 16.67 -0.91 -9.94
CA ILE A 212 16.22 -2.08 -10.69
C ILE A 212 15.49 -1.66 -11.96
N GLU A 213 15.51 -2.52 -12.98
CA GLU A 213 14.76 -2.35 -14.22
C GLU A 213 13.42 -3.10 -14.19
N ASN A 214 13.40 -4.26 -13.52
CA ASN A 214 12.20 -5.08 -13.36
C ASN A 214 12.36 -6.02 -12.15
N THR A 215 11.32 -6.77 -11.85
CA THR A 215 11.29 -7.78 -10.78
C THR A 215 11.14 -9.22 -11.30
N ASP A 216 11.30 -9.45 -12.60
CA ASP A 216 11.18 -10.77 -13.22
C ASP A 216 12.36 -11.67 -12.89
N ASN A 217 13.52 -11.06 -12.65
CA ASN A 217 14.74 -11.76 -12.26
C ASN A 217 15.35 -11.10 -11.02
N ILE A 218 15.75 -11.93 -10.05
CA ILE A 218 16.44 -11.51 -8.82
C ILE A 218 17.93 -11.86 -8.82
N ASP A 219 18.49 -12.20 -9.98
CA ASP A 219 19.93 -12.43 -10.12
C ASP A 219 20.72 -11.18 -9.73
N GLY A 220 21.68 -11.37 -8.85
CA GLY A 220 22.47 -10.26 -8.30
C GLY A 220 21.81 -9.52 -7.11
N TRP A 221 20.58 -9.89 -6.70
CA TRP A 221 20.01 -9.38 -5.47
C TRP A 221 20.66 -10.05 -4.25
N SER A 222 20.76 -9.32 -3.17
CA SER A 222 21.35 -9.81 -1.92
C SER A 222 20.27 -10.41 -1.02
N ALA A 223 20.59 -11.49 -0.32
CA ALA A 223 19.73 -11.98 0.74
C ALA A 223 19.60 -10.92 1.83
N LEU A 224 18.39 -10.79 2.38
CA LEU A 224 18.10 -9.83 3.45
C LEU A 224 18.66 -10.35 4.78
N HIS A 225 19.66 -9.66 5.30
CA HIS A 225 20.31 -9.91 6.58
C HIS A 225 20.13 -8.70 7.50
N LEU A 226 19.16 -8.76 8.44
CA LEU A 226 18.87 -7.64 9.35
C LEU A 226 20.05 -7.31 10.28
N GLU A 227 20.89 -8.29 10.56
CA GLU A 227 22.10 -8.16 11.37
C GLU A 227 23.17 -7.25 10.73
N THR A 228 23.10 -7.03 9.43
CA THR A 228 24.07 -6.19 8.69
C THR A 228 23.54 -4.80 8.36
N LEU A 229 22.30 -4.49 8.68
CA LEU A 229 21.62 -3.21 8.44
C LEU A 229 21.62 -2.32 9.74
#